data_b916b831f41780a2e0de094e196313c4
#
_entry.id   b916b831f41780a2e0de094e196313c4
#
_cell.length_a   1.000
_cell.length_b   1.000
_cell.length_c   1.000
_cell.angle_alpha   90.00
_cell.angle_beta   90.00
_cell.angle_gamma   90.00
#
_symmetry.space_group_name_H-M   'P 1'
#
loop_
_entity.id
_entity.type
_entity.pdbx_description
1 polymer ?
#
loop_
_entity_poly.entity_id
_entity_poly.type
_entity_poly.pdbx_seq_one_letter_code
_entity_poly.pdbx_strand_id
1 'polypeptide(L)'
;KRICMLLLRNRRKPAYGRLDGNPMSLAHLQQIDESISADELTALVSLGILKTVPYSFDVISNPASTLNSSESLILTKVANGLVSLDALRECRELRLAKIGLEKTISGLITQGVLACTETRYEFRYTKISTGIDGINRIFLPRSEAFPTLVASDTNDFVALRDVHAETPEAYKQTFLNKIFDKNLYRKVSKEEACRIQGFPSEFKLPDSRARWMKLIGNSVS
;
A
#
# COMPACT_ATOMS: atom_id res chain seq x y z
N LYS A 1 5.01 7.05 -15.14
CA LYS A 1 6.09 7.22 -14.16
C LYS A 1 5.99 8.56 -13.42
N ARG A 2 5.81 9.71 -14.13
CA ARG A 2 5.70 11.07 -13.55
C ARG A 2 4.63 11.13 -12.45
N ILE A 3 3.38 10.83 -12.75
CA ILE A 3 2.24 10.86 -11.81
C ILE A 3 2.49 9.95 -10.60
N CYS A 4 3.01 8.74 -10.81
CA CYS A 4 3.33 7.82 -9.72
C CYS A 4 4.37 8.42 -8.76
N MET A 5 5.39 9.12 -9.28
CA MET A 5 6.39 9.78 -8.46
C MET A 5 5.81 10.97 -7.68
N LEU A 6 4.90 11.73 -8.28
CA LEU A 6 4.22 12.83 -7.58
C LEU A 6 3.34 12.30 -6.44
N LEU A 7 2.56 11.25 -6.68
CA LEU A 7 1.78 10.58 -5.64
C LEU A 7 2.68 10.10 -4.50
N LEU A 8 3.78 9.38 -4.79
CA LEU A 8 4.70 8.86 -3.77
C LEU A 8 5.31 9.96 -2.90
N ARG A 9 5.71 11.07 -3.51
CA ARG A 9 6.37 12.19 -2.79
C ARG A 9 5.40 13.01 -1.95
N ASN A 10 4.13 13.04 -2.30
CA ASN A 10 3.16 13.97 -1.72
C ASN A 10 2.09 13.30 -0.83
N ARG A 11 1.80 12.02 -1.00
CA ARG A 11 0.72 11.30 -0.27
C ARG A 11 0.83 11.31 1.26
N ARG A 12 1.96 11.74 1.82
CA ARG A 12 2.17 11.88 3.28
C ARG A 12 2.08 13.31 3.77
N LYS A 13 1.88 14.28 2.87
CA LYS A 13 1.78 15.68 3.28
C LYS A 13 0.41 15.93 3.91
N PRO A 14 0.36 16.65 5.06
CA PRO A 14 -0.90 16.96 5.76
C PRO A 14 -1.91 17.73 4.90
N ALA A 15 -1.44 18.46 3.90
CA ALA A 15 -2.29 19.19 2.96
C ALA A 15 -3.26 18.28 2.16
N TYR A 16 -2.97 16.99 2.04
CA TYR A 16 -3.76 16.05 1.25
C TYR A 16 -4.58 15.07 2.09
N GLY A 17 -4.45 15.11 3.42
CA GLY A 17 -5.19 14.27 4.35
C GLY A 17 -4.39 13.96 5.62
N ARG A 18 -5.00 13.23 6.54
CA ARG A 18 -4.41 12.93 7.85
C ARG A 18 -3.83 11.53 7.97
N LEU A 19 -3.92 10.73 6.91
CA LEU A 19 -3.49 9.34 6.91
C LEU A 19 -2.12 9.18 6.25
N ASP A 20 -1.38 8.16 6.67
CA ASP A 20 -0.20 7.72 5.94
C ASP A 20 -0.62 7.09 4.60
N GLY A 21 -0.24 7.71 3.50
CA GLY A 21 -0.61 7.27 2.17
C GLY A 21 -1.95 7.82 1.66
N ASN A 22 -2.21 9.11 1.89
CA ASN A 22 -3.45 9.77 1.45
C ASN A 22 -3.67 9.66 -0.06
N PRO A 23 -4.89 9.34 -0.51
CA PRO A 23 -5.26 9.47 -1.90
C PRO A 23 -5.30 10.94 -2.31
N MET A 24 -4.98 11.23 -3.57
CA MET A 24 -4.96 12.60 -4.11
C MET A 24 -5.96 12.74 -5.25
N SER A 25 -6.67 13.88 -5.28
CA SER A 25 -7.57 14.21 -6.40
C SER A 25 -6.78 14.71 -7.61
N LEU A 26 -7.45 14.78 -8.77
CA LEU A 26 -6.91 15.43 -9.97
C LEU A 26 -6.49 16.88 -9.65
N ALA A 27 -7.33 17.62 -8.95
CA ALA A 27 -7.03 19.00 -8.56
C ALA A 27 -5.77 19.11 -7.69
N HIS A 28 -5.57 18.20 -6.74
CA HIS A 28 -4.34 18.15 -5.94
C HIS A 28 -3.10 17.89 -6.80
N LEU A 29 -3.20 17.01 -7.80
CA LEU A 29 -2.10 16.71 -8.70
C LEU A 29 -1.80 17.87 -9.64
N GLN A 30 -2.83 18.56 -10.14
CA GLN A 30 -2.70 19.74 -11.00
C GLN A 30 -2.11 20.96 -10.28
N GLN A 31 -2.33 21.10 -8.98
CA GLN A 31 -1.63 22.11 -8.16
C GLN A 31 -0.10 21.92 -8.15
N ILE A 32 0.37 20.69 -8.37
CA ILE A 32 1.79 20.36 -8.38
C ILE A 32 2.33 20.39 -9.82
N ASP A 33 1.53 19.92 -10.77
CA ASP A 33 1.89 19.83 -12.18
C ASP A 33 0.60 19.96 -13.03
N GLU A 34 0.37 21.17 -13.55
CA GLU A 34 -0.83 21.55 -14.30
C GLU A 34 -1.07 20.70 -15.56
N SER A 35 -0.02 20.07 -16.09
CA SER A 35 -0.11 19.24 -17.29
C SER A 35 -0.78 17.88 -17.08
N ILE A 36 -1.09 17.49 -15.84
CA ILE A 36 -1.76 16.23 -15.56
C ILE A 36 -3.20 16.27 -15.99
N SER A 37 -3.62 15.30 -16.82
CA SER A 37 -4.98 15.17 -17.32
C SER A 37 -5.76 14.04 -16.63
N ALA A 38 -7.08 14.12 -16.70
CA ALA A 38 -7.98 13.06 -16.27
C ALA A 38 -7.75 11.76 -17.05
N ASP A 39 -7.42 11.87 -18.33
CA ASP A 39 -7.19 10.71 -19.20
C ASP A 39 -5.95 9.94 -18.79
N GLU A 40 -4.86 10.62 -18.39
CA GLU A 40 -3.67 9.97 -17.85
C GLU A 40 -3.97 9.16 -16.58
N LEU A 41 -4.78 9.71 -15.67
CA LEU A 41 -5.20 9.02 -14.45
C LEU A 41 -6.10 7.83 -14.77
N THR A 42 -7.03 7.99 -15.69
CA THR A 42 -7.93 6.91 -16.16
C THR A 42 -7.11 5.78 -16.80
N ALA A 43 -6.12 6.11 -17.61
CA ALA A 43 -5.21 5.12 -18.18
C ALA A 43 -4.44 4.34 -17.11
N LEU A 44 -3.94 5.02 -16.07
CA LEU A 44 -3.24 4.36 -14.95
C LEU A 44 -4.18 3.47 -14.12
N VAL A 45 -5.44 3.84 -13.99
CA VAL A 45 -6.47 3.00 -13.34
C VAL A 45 -6.75 1.77 -14.19
N SER A 46 -6.93 1.93 -15.50
CA SER A 46 -7.16 0.82 -16.44
C SER A 46 -6.00 -0.17 -16.49
N LEU A 47 -4.76 0.32 -16.38
CA LEU A 47 -3.56 -0.50 -16.24
C LEU A 47 -3.41 -1.17 -14.85
N GLY A 48 -4.32 -0.91 -13.92
CA GLY A 48 -4.30 -1.48 -12.58
C GLY A 48 -3.17 -0.94 -11.69
N ILE A 49 -2.53 0.18 -12.06
CA ILE A 49 -1.48 0.84 -11.27
C ILE A 49 -2.12 1.67 -10.16
N LEU A 50 -3.16 2.42 -10.50
CA LEU A 50 -3.95 3.19 -9.55
C LEU A 50 -5.33 2.56 -9.36
N LYS A 51 -5.98 2.93 -8.29
CA LYS A 51 -7.42 2.72 -8.05
C LYS A 51 -8.06 4.06 -7.72
N THR A 52 -9.33 4.18 -8.03
CA THR A 52 -10.18 5.28 -7.57
C THR A 52 -10.65 5.05 -6.14
N VAL A 53 -10.73 6.12 -5.37
CA VAL A 53 -11.24 6.13 -4.00
C VAL A 53 -12.33 7.20 -3.92
N PRO A 54 -13.61 6.83 -3.73
CA PRO A 54 -14.65 7.79 -3.41
C PRO A 54 -14.26 8.52 -2.12
N TYR A 55 -14.21 9.85 -2.16
CA TYR A 55 -13.64 10.59 -1.04
C TYR A 55 -14.62 11.56 -0.37
N SER A 56 -15.39 12.31 -1.14
CA SER A 56 -16.45 13.19 -0.61
C SER A 56 -17.80 12.77 -1.10
N PHE A 57 -18.83 13.02 -0.29
CA PHE A 57 -20.17 12.47 -0.48
C PHE A 57 -21.24 13.50 -0.20
N ASP A 58 -22.35 13.38 -0.94
CA ASP A 58 -23.62 14.07 -0.67
C ASP A 58 -24.77 13.05 -0.60
N VAL A 59 -25.75 13.30 0.27
CA VAL A 59 -26.99 12.52 0.30
C VAL A 59 -27.90 13.03 -0.82
N ILE A 60 -28.27 12.15 -1.76
CA ILE A 60 -29.06 12.52 -2.95
C ILE A 60 -30.49 12.01 -2.91
N SER A 61 -30.77 10.98 -2.15
CA SER A 61 -32.13 10.42 -2.03
C SER A 61 -32.34 9.72 -0.71
N ASN A 62 -33.62 9.54 -0.35
CA ASN A 62 -33.98 8.62 0.72
C ASN A 62 -33.87 7.18 0.21
N PRO A 63 -33.39 6.25 1.03
CA PRO A 63 -33.26 4.86 0.62
C PRO A 63 -34.64 4.23 0.34
N ALA A 64 -34.71 3.49 -0.76
CA ALA A 64 -35.92 2.72 -1.11
C ALA A 64 -36.06 1.42 -0.30
N SER A 65 -35.01 1.02 0.42
CA SER A 65 -34.94 -0.19 1.24
C SER A 65 -34.62 0.13 2.69
N THR A 66 -34.89 -0.83 3.58
CA THR A 66 -34.54 -0.69 5.01
C THR A 66 -33.01 -0.70 5.17
N LEU A 67 -32.48 0.39 5.67
CA LEU A 67 -31.06 0.52 5.99
C LEU A 67 -30.72 -0.21 7.28
N ASN A 68 -29.53 -0.76 7.36
CA ASN A 68 -28.96 -1.20 8.63
C ASN A 68 -28.49 0.00 9.46
N SER A 69 -28.19 -0.23 10.75
CA SER A 69 -27.80 0.83 11.67
C SER A 69 -26.53 1.58 11.24
N SER A 70 -25.57 0.91 10.62
CA SER A 70 -24.34 1.54 10.13
C SER A 70 -24.58 2.42 8.91
N GLU A 71 -25.40 1.96 7.96
CA GLU A 71 -25.80 2.73 6.78
C GLU A 71 -26.58 3.99 7.17
N SER A 72 -27.58 3.85 8.06
CA SER A 72 -28.37 4.96 8.58
C SER A 72 -27.50 5.99 9.30
N LEU A 73 -26.53 5.54 10.11
CA LEU A 73 -25.61 6.42 10.82
C LEU A 73 -24.70 7.18 9.83
N ILE A 74 -24.14 6.51 8.81
CA ILE A 74 -23.33 7.18 7.79
C ILE A 74 -24.13 8.28 7.08
N LEU A 75 -25.35 7.99 6.65
CA LEU A 75 -26.20 8.98 5.98
C LEU A 75 -26.48 10.18 6.88
N THR A 76 -26.82 9.93 8.15
CA THR A 76 -27.03 10.98 9.13
C THR A 76 -25.78 11.84 9.30
N LYS A 77 -24.60 11.24 9.38
CA LYS A 77 -23.34 11.98 9.53
C LYS A 77 -23.01 12.81 8.29
N VAL A 78 -23.20 12.25 7.09
CA VAL A 78 -22.99 12.99 5.82
C VAL A 78 -23.99 14.15 5.72
N ALA A 79 -25.27 13.93 5.99
CA ALA A 79 -26.29 14.98 5.99
C ALA A 79 -25.97 16.11 7.01
N ASN A 80 -25.29 15.79 8.10
CA ASN A 80 -24.85 16.74 9.11
C ASN A 80 -23.46 17.34 8.83
N GLY A 81 -22.93 17.21 7.63
CA GLY A 81 -21.70 17.87 7.17
C GLY A 81 -20.42 17.07 7.28
N LEU A 82 -20.44 15.80 7.74
CA LEU A 82 -19.26 14.93 7.69
C LEU A 82 -19.10 14.32 6.29
N VAL A 83 -18.84 15.16 5.31
CA VAL A 83 -18.90 14.80 3.86
C VAL A 83 -17.66 14.06 3.35
N SER A 84 -16.55 14.01 4.09
CA SER A 84 -15.31 13.36 3.61
C SER A 84 -15.05 12.00 4.25
N LEU A 85 -14.37 11.13 3.50
CA LEU A 85 -13.98 9.80 3.97
C LEU A 85 -13.11 9.87 5.23
N ASP A 86 -12.22 10.85 5.35
CA ASP A 86 -11.37 11.01 6.54
C ASP A 86 -12.19 11.44 7.75
N ALA A 87 -13.16 12.37 7.59
CA ALA A 87 -14.04 12.78 8.67
C ALA A 87 -14.92 11.60 9.16
N LEU A 88 -15.41 10.78 8.23
CA LEU A 88 -16.16 9.57 8.57
C LEU A 88 -15.30 8.52 9.29
N ARG A 89 -14.03 8.36 8.92
CA ARG A 89 -13.09 7.44 9.58
C ARG A 89 -12.74 7.89 11.00
N GLU A 90 -12.65 9.18 11.24
CA GLU A 90 -12.39 9.75 12.57
C GLU A 90 -13.61 9.74 13.48
N CYS A 91 -14.80 9.53 12.94
CA CYS A 91 -16.04 9.51 13.70
C CYS A 91 -16.11 8.27 14.59
N ARG A 92 -15.92 8.46 15.91
CA ARG A 92 -15.91 7.37 16.90
C ARG A 92 -17.22 6.59 16.98
N GLU A 93 -18.34 7.21 16.64
CA GLU A 93 -19.67 6.59 16.68
C GLU A 93 -19.82 5.52 15.60
N LEU A 94 -19.14 5.65 14.45
CA LEU A 94 -19.24 4.70 13.36
C LEU A 94 -18.59 3.34 13.67
N ARG A 95 -17.65 3.25 14.61
CA ARG A 95 -16.99 2.01 15.10
C ARG A 95 -16.63 0.95 14.04
N LEU A 96 -16.60 1.36 12.79
CA LEU A 96 -16.33 0.47 11.66
C LEU A 96 -14.82 0.41 11.40
N ALA A 97 -14.30 -0.80 11.16
CA ALA A 97 -12.98 -0.94 10.59
C ALA A 97 -12.93 -0.27 9.20
N LYS A 98 -11.76 0.23 8.79
CA LYS A 98 -11.55 0.91 7.49
C LYS A 98 -12.23 0.20 6.31
N ILE A 99 -12.06 -1.12 6.21
CA ILE A 99 -12.63 -1.93 5.12
C ILE A 99 -14.16 -1.98 5.20
N GLY A 100 -14.72 -2.07 6.40
CA GLY A 100 -16.18 -2.07 6.60
C GLY A 100 -16.81 -0.75 6.19
N LEU A 101 -16.20 0.39 6.56
CA LEU A 101 -16.69 1.72 6.17
C LEU A 101 -16.67 1.91 4.65
N GLU A 102 -15.57 1.61 3.99
CA GLU A 102 -15.45 1.74 2.52
C GLU A 102 -16.47 0.86 1.79
N LYS A 103 -16.69 -0.37 2.26
CA LYS A 103 -17.68 -1.29 1.69
C LYS A 103 -19.11 -0.76 1.85
N THR A 104 -19.44 -0.24 3.03
CA THR A 104 -20.78 0.32 3.31
C THR A 104 -21.04 1.55 2.46
N ILE A 105 -20.07 2.47 2.36
CA ILE A 105 -20.17 3.66 1.49
C ILE A 105 -20.37 3.25 0.03
N SER A 106 -19.59 2.28 -0.47
CA SER A 106 -19.74 1.78 -1.83
C SER A 106 -21.12 1.17 -2.08
N GLY A 107 -21.67 0.47 -1.10
CA GLY A 107 -23.05 -0.04 -1.14
C GLY A 107 -24.07 1.08 -1.26
N LEU A 108 -23.97 2.12 -0.45
CA LEU A 108 -24.87 3.29 -0.48
C LEU A 108 -24.77 4.08 -1.80
N ILE A 109 -23.59 4.18 -2.39
CA ILE A 109 -23.40 4.77 -3.73
C ILE A 109 -24.10 3.91 -4.79
N THR A 110 -23.92 2.59 -4.74
CA THR A 110 -24.55 1.66 -5.69
C THR A 110 -26.08 1.69 -5.59
N GLN A 111 -26.62 1.88 -4.38
CA GLN A 111 -28.06 2.03 -4.14
C GLN A 111 -28.61 3.40 -4.56
N GLY A 112 -27.76 4.34 -5.00
CA GLY A 112 -28.15 5.68 -5.41
C GLY A 112 -28.62 6.56 -4.24
N VAL A 113 -28.17 6.29 -3.02
CA VAL A 113 -28.49 7.05 -1.81
C VAL A 113 -27.44 8.11 -1.51
N LEU A 114 -26.16 7.77 -1.78
CA LEU A 114 -25.03 8.69 -1.74
C LEU A 114 -24.50 8.98 -3.16
N ALA A 115 -24.17 10.24 -3.42
CA ALA A 115 -23.33 10.63 -4.55
C ALA A 115 -21.89 10.80 -4.12
N CYS A 116 -20.95 10.37 -4.95
CA CYS A 116 -19.54 10.71 -4.79
C CYS A 116 -19.27 12.05 -5.47
N THR A 117 -18.95 13.07 -4.71
CA THR A 117 -18.67 14.44 -5.21
C THR A 117 -17.18 14.67 -5.47
N GLU A 118 -16.31 13.91 -4.83
CA GLU A 118 -14.87 13.96 -5.08
C GLU A 118 -14.30 12.54 -5.16
N THR A 119 -13.62 12.25 -6.26
CA THR A 119 -12.85 11.02 -6.43
C THR A 119 -11.36 11.31 -6.29
N ARG A 120 -10.65 10.51 -5.52
CA ARG A 120 -9.20 10.56 -5.38
C ARG A 120 -8.56 9.29 -5.94
N TYR A 121 -7.26 9.35 -6.14
CA TYR A 121 -6.45 8.29 -6.72
C TYR A 121 -5.41 7.81 -5.73
N GLU A 122 -5.27 6.50 -5.63
CA GLU A 122 -4.35 5.81 -4.73
C GLU A 122 -3.69 4.65 -5.49
N PHE A 123 -2.50 4.24 -5.08
CA PHE A 123 -1.92 3.02 -5.61
C PHE A 123 -2.80 1.82 -5.30
N ARG A 124 -3.03 0.98 -6.30
CA ARG A 124 -3.84 -0.23 -6.14
C ARG A 124 -3.25 -1.18 -5.10
N TYR A 125 -1.92 -1.22 -5.03
CA TYR A 125 -1.19 -2.00 -4.04
C TYR A 125 -0.39 -1.05 -3.15
N THR A 126 -0.77 -0.94 -1.88
CA THR A 126 -0.09 -0.09 -0.90
C THR A 126 1.28 -0.65 -0.48
N LYS A 127 1.55 -1.92 -0.74
CA LYS A 127 2.84 -2.57 -0.43
C LYS A 127 3.80 -2.51 -1.62
N ILE A 128 4.14 -1.31 -2.06
CA ILE A 128 5.14 -1.10 -3.14
C ILE A 128 6.54 -1.60 -2.72
N SER A 129 6.78 -1.73 -1.42
CA SER A 129 8.05 -2.21 -0.85
C SER A 129 8.23 -3.73 -0.85
N THR A 130 7.27 -4.51 -1.32
CA THR A 130 7.30 -5.99 -1.23
C THR A 130 7.83 -6.71 -2.46
N GLY A 131 8.62 -6.02 -3.28
CA GLY A 131 9.26 -6.65 -4.44
C GLY A 131 8.53 -6.42 -5.77
N ILE A 132 8.98 -7.13 -6.80
CA ILE A 132 8.43 -7.05 -8.15
C ILE A 132 7.06 -7.74 -8.18
N ASP A 133 6.02 -7.03 -8.60
CA ASP A 133 4.64 -7.54 -8.75
C ASP A 133 4.04 -8.19 -7.48
N GLY A 134 4.39 -7.69 -6.30
CA GLY A 134 3.91 -8.23 -5.04
C GLY A 134 4.60 -9.52 -4.58
N ILE A 135 5.64 -9.94 -5.29
CA ILE A 135 6.51 -11.04 -4.91
C ILE A 135 7.37 -10.63 -3.70
N ASN A 136 7.65 -11.57 -2.81
CA ASN A 136 8.54 -11.36 -1.68
C ASN A 136 9.89 -10.79 -2.13
N ARG A 137 10.50 -9.95 -1.30
CA ARG A 137 11.86 -9.46 -1.56
C ARG A 137 12.83 -10.63 -1.52
N ILE A 138 13.31 -11.02 -2.70
CA ILE A 138 14.28 -12.09 -2.87
C ILE A 138 15.55 -11.46 -3.41
N PHE A 139 16.63 -11.52 -2.63
CA PHE A 139 17.92 -10.95 -2.98
C PHE A 139 18.79 -11.99 -3.66
N LEU A 140 19.52 -11.57 -4.68
CA LEU A 140 20.49 -12.46 -5.31
C LEU A 140 21.72 -12.64 -4.40
N PRO A 141 22.44 -13.77 -4.48
CA PRO A 141 23.63 -14.04 -3.67
C PRO A 141 24.74 -13.01 -3.83
N ARG A 142 24.83 -12.38 -5.00
CA ARG A 142 25.83 -11.36 -5.34
C ARG A 142 25.32 -9.92 -5.24
N SER A 143 24.20 -9.70 -4.57
CA SER A 143 23.73 -8.34 -4.34
C SER A 143 24.74 -7.56 -3.49
N GLU A 144 25.17 -6.40 -3.96
CA GLU A 144 26.14 -5.54 -3.29
C GLU A 144 25.54 -4.81 -2.07
N ALA A 145 24.21 -4.67 -2.04
CA ALA A 145 23.48 -4.02 -0.98
C ALA A 145 22.33 -4.89 -0.49
N PHE A 146 22.17 -4.95 0.82
CA PHE A 146 21.03 -5.56 1.46
C PHE A 146 20.19 -4.48 2.18
N PRO A 147 18.85 -4.49 2.05
CA PRO A 147 18.03 -3.51 2.73
C PRO A 147 18.02 -3.75 4.23
N THR A 148 17.58 -2.74 4.97
CA THR A 148 17.38 -2.84 6.42
C THR A 148 16.51 -4.05 6.76
N LEU A 149 17.01 -4.93 7.61
CA LEU A 149 16.25 -6.01 8.19
C LEU A 149 15.16 -5.44 9.11
N VAL A 150 13.96 -5.96 9.03
CA VAL A 150 12.83 -5.46 9.83
C VAL A 150 12.39 -6.50 10.85
N ALA A 151 12.02 -6.04 12.04
CA ALA A 151 11.62 -6.89 13.16
C ALA A 151 10.43 -7.83 12.86
N SER A 152 9.65 -7.54 11.83
CA SER A 152 8.47 -8.32 11.43
C SER A 152 8.79 -9.59 10.64
N ASP A 153 10.03 -9.81 10.20
CA ASP A 153 10.48 -11.00 9.41
C ASP A 153 9.56 -11.32 8.21
N THR A 154 9.00 -10.30 7.60
CA THR A 154 7.90 -10.55 6.67
C THR A 154 8.36 -11.02 5.30
N ASN A 155 9.49 -10.54 4.77
CA ASN A 155 9.76 -10.71 3.34
C ASN A 155 11.27 -10.70 2.97
N ASP A 156 12.15 -11.17 3.84
CA ASP A 156 13.59 -11.16 3.54
C ASP A 156 14.07 -12.57 3.15
N PHE A 157 14.24 -12.77 1.83
CA PHE A 157 14.66 -14.03 1.24
C PHE A 157 15.94 -13.85 0.43
N VAL A 158 16.72 -14.92 0.32
CA VAL A 158 17.91 -15.00 -0.54
C VAL A 158 17.70 -16.07 -1.58
N ALA A 159 17.96 -15.74 -2.83
CA ALA A 159 17.95 -16.71 -3.93
C ALA A 159 19.14 -17.69 -3.79
N LEU A 160 18.93 -18.92 -4.26
CA LEU A 160 19.97 -19.97 -4.25
C LEU A 160 20.87 -19.89 -5.50
N ARG A 161 20.53 -19.03 -6.47
CA ARG A 161 21.26 -18.85 -7.72
C ARG A 161 21.21 -17.40 -8.14
N ASP A 162 22.22 -16.97 -8.90
CA ASP A 162 22.23 -15.69 -9.57
C ASP A 162 21.51 -15.75 -10.91
N VAL A 163 21.04 -14.59 -11.34
CA VAL A 163 20.51 -14.34 -12.68
C VAL A 163 21.09 -13.05 -13.23
N HIS A 164 21.40 -13.07 -14.50
CA HIS A 164 21.88 -11.93 -15.27
C HIS A 164 21.02 -11.74 -16.49
N ALA A 165 20.76 -10.51 -16.86
CA ALA A 165 20.14 -10.13 -18.10
C ALA A 165 20.51 -8.69 -18.42
N GLU A 166 20.50 -8.35 -19.71
CA GLU A 166 20.93 -7.04 -20.21
C GLU A 166 19.86 -5.95 -20.02
N THR A 167 18.59 -6.34 -19.97
CA THR A 167 17.48 -5.39 -19.79
C THR A 167 16.67 -5.71 -18.54
N PRO A 168 16.02 -4.71 -17.92
CA PRO A 168 15.16 -4.91 -16.76
C PRO A 168 14.02 -5.91 -17.00
N GLU A 169 13.42 -5.89 -18.19
CA GLU A 169 12.33 -6.78 -18.57
C GLU A 169 12.81 -8.23 -18.71
N ALA A 170 13.94 -8.44 -19.40
CA ALA A 170 14.57 -9.75 -19.51
C ALA A 170 15.05 -10.27 -18.16
N TYR A 171 15.56 -9.39 -17.30
CA TYR A 171 15.93 -9.72 -15.93
C TYR A 171 14.72 -10.22 -15.13
N LYS A 172 13.61 -9.47 -15.17
CA LYS A 172 12.37 -9.83 -14.49
C LYS A 172 11.88 -11.21 -14.93
N GLN A 173 11.80 -11.44 -16.24
CA GLN A 173 11.32 -12.71 -16.78
C GLN A 173 12.25 -13.87 -16.42
N THR A 174 13.56 -13.66 -16.50
CA THR A 174 14.58 -14.66 -16.12
C THR A 174 14.50 -14.99 -14.64
N PHE A 175 14.30 -13.97 -13.79
CA PHE A 175 14.16 -14.16 -12.35
C PHE A 175 12.90 -14.98 -12.01
N LEU A 176 11.76 -14.65 -12.61
CA LEU A 176 10.52 -15.40 -12.41
C LEU A 176 10.73 -16.87 -12.79
N ASN A 177 11.17 -17.14 -14.01
CA ASN A 177 11.28 -18.50 -14.56
C ASN A 177 12.36 -19.35 -13.85
N LYS A 178 13.48 -18.74 -13.46
CA LYS A 178 14.65 -19.48 -12.94
C LYS A 178 14.71 -19.55 -11.42
N ILE A 179 14.10 -18.60 -10.71
CA ILE A 179 14.17 -18.50 -9.25
C ILE A 179 12.79 -18.67 -8.62
N PHE A 180 11.86 -17.77 -8.97
CA PHE A 180 10.57 -17.68 -8.27
C PHE A 180 9.68 -18.90 -8.50
N ASP A 181 9.40 -19.25 -9.75
CA ASP A 181 8.53 -20.38 -10.11
C ASP A 181 9.09 -21.74 -9.66
N LYS A 182 10.42 -21.81 -9.53
CA LYS A 182 11.11 -23.01 -9.06
C LYS A 182 11.33 -23.06 -7.54
N ASN A 183 10.87 -22.06 -6.80
CA ASN A 183 11.08 -21.91 -5.36
C ASN A 183 12.57 -22.00 -4.96
N LEU A 184 13.48 -21.51 -5.82
CA LEU A 184 14.92 -21.52 -5.55
C LEU A 184 15.36 -20.32 -4.71
N TYR A 185 14.70 -20.14 -3.56
CA TYR A 185 15.02 -19.12 -2.57
C TYR A 185 14.68 -19.62 -1.16
N ARG A 186 15.30 -19.00 -0.17
CA ARG A 186 15.10 -19.32 1.25
C ARG A 186 15.10 -18.04 2.08
N LYS A 187 14.61 -18.11 3.29
CA LYS A 187 14.75 -17.01 4.25
C LYS A 187 16.21 -16.80 4.63
N VAL A 188 16.57 -15.54 4.94
CA VAL A 188 17.86 -15.17 5.52
C VAL A 188 18.11 -15.98 6.78
N SER A 189 19.32 -16.54 6.94
CA SER A 189 19.71 -17.28 8.14
C SER A 189 20.05 -16.33 9.31
N LYS A 190 20.19 -16.88 10.51
CA LYS A 190 20.57 -16.11 11.70
C LYS A 190 21.99 -15.53 11.56
N GLU A 191 22.91 -16.31 11.03
CA GLU A 191 24.30 -15.94 10.80
C GLU A 191 24.43 -14.86 9.70
N GLU A 192 23.65 -15.01 8.62
CA GLU A 192 23.60 -14.00 7.56
C GLU A 192 23.03 -12.68 8.08
N ALA A 193 21.95 -12.73 8.85
CA ALA A 193 21.33 -11.55 9.42
C ALA A 193 22.30 -10.82 10.40
N CYS A 194 23.06 -11.56 11.22
CA CYS A 194 24.11 -10.99 12.05
C CYS A 194 25.18 -10.27 11.23
N ARG A 195 25.69 -10.92 10.17
CA ARG A 195 26.72 -10.33 9.30
C ARG A 195 26.22 -9.07 8.58
N ILE A 196 24.99 -9.09 8.07
CA ILE A 196 24.35 -7.95 7.40
C ILE A 196 24.27 -6.74 8.34
N GLN A 197 24.01 -6.97 9.62
CA GLN A 197 23.89 -5.92 10.63
C GLN A 197 25.22 -5.60 11.34
N GLY A 198 26.31 -6.23 10.94
CA GLY A 198 27.65 -5.99 11.53
C GLY A 198 27.83 -6.54 12.94
N PHE A 199 27.02 -7.50 13.39
CA PHE A 199 27.24 -8.18 14.67
C PHE A 199 28.47 -9.09 14.62
N PRO A 200 29.22 -9.18 15.72
CA PRO A 200 30.32 -10.13 15.83
C PRO A 200 29.87 -11.58 15.64
N SER A 201 30.75 -12.43 15.14
CA SER A 201 30.44 -13.85 14.89
C SER A 201 30.04 -14.63 16.14
N GLU A 202 30.59 -14.25 17.31
CA GLU A 202 30.30 -14.81 18.64
C GLU A 202 29.03 -14.28 19.29
N PHE A 203 28.31 -13.35 18.64
CA PHE A 203 27.09 -12.75 19.19
C PHE A 203 25.98 -13.79 19.34
N LYS A 204 25.56 -14.03 20.57
CA LYS A 204 24.57 -15.05 20.90
C LYS A 204 23.15 -14.49 20.75
N LEU A 205 22.43 -15.05 19.82
CA LEU A 205 21.00 -14.78 19.61
C LEU A 205 20.15 -15.96 20.11
N PRO A 206 18.89 -15.70 20.50
CA PRO A 206 17.95 -16.77 20.83
C PRO A 206 17.75 -17.74 19.65
N ASP A 207 17.32 -18.98 19.92
CA ASP A 207 17.08 -19.96 18.85
C ASP A 207 15.81 -19.67 18.06
N SER A 208 14.78 -19.12 18.69
CA SER A 208 13.54 -18.76 18.05
C SER A 208 13.74 -17.67 17.00
N ARG A 209 13.40 -17.97 15.73
CA ARG A 209 13.48 -17.02 14.60
C ARG A 209 12.76 -15.71 14.89
N ALA A 210 11.54 -15.76 15.41
CA ALA A 210 10.76 -14.56 15.72
C ALA A 210 11.45 -13.66 16.77
N ARG A 211 12.13 -14.27 17.74
CA ARG A 211 12.86 -13.52 18.77
C ARG A 211 14.14 -12.89 18.23
N TRP A 212 14.97 -13.66 17.52
CA TRP A 212 16.21 -13.09 17.01
C TRP A 212 15.99 -12.08 15.87
N MET A 213 15.00 -12.27 15.00
CA MET A 213 14.63 -11.26 14.00
C MET A 213 14.16 -9.96 14.64
N LYS A 214 13.38 -10.05 15.73
CA LYS A 214 12.95 -8.86 16.48
C LYS A 214 14.14 -8.10 17.08
N LEU A 215 15.13 -8.82 17.61
CA LEU A 215 16.33 -8.20 18.16
C LEU A 215 17.17 -7.53 17.07
N ILE A 216 17.45 -8.24 15.99
CA ILE A 216 18.23 -7.74 14.85
C ILE A 216 17.51 -6.57 14.18
N GLY A 217 16.22 -6.71 13.86
CA GLY A 217 15.47 -5.67 13.16
C GLY A 217 15.20 -4.39 13.98
N ASN A 218 15.37 -4.45 15.31
CA ASN A 218 15.31 -3.29 16.19
C ASN A 218 16.71 -2.73 16.53
N SER A 219 17.77 -3.41 16.12
CA SER A 219 19.13 -2.89 16.31
C SER A 219 19.43 -1.79 15.31
N VAL A 220 20.18 -0.79 15.74
CA VAL A 220 20.73 0.25 14.89
C VAL A 220 22.13 -0.19 14.48
N SER A 221 22.37 -0.28 13.19
CA SER A 221 23.70 -0.54 12.61
C SER A 221 24.49 0.74 12.47
#